data_5456d626caaec83c2e831044adecabf6
#
_entry.id   5456d626caaec83c2e831044adecabf6
#
_cell.length_a   1.000
_cell.length_b   1.000
_cell.length_c   1.000
_cell.angle_alpha   90.00
_cell.angle_beta   90.00
_cell.angle_gamma   90.00
#
_symmetry.space_group_name_H-M   'P 1'
#
loop_
_entity.id
_entity.type
_entity.pdbx_description
1 polymer ?
#
loop_
_entity_poly.entity_id
_entity_poly.type
_entity_poly.pdbx_seq_one_letter_code
_entity_poly.pdbx_strand_id
1 'polypeptide(L)'
;MDKNKHKLYMAQILSLIFKDKDLCPILAFKGGTSLMFFHNLNRFSTDLDFNLLDADKIDMVYDKARAILTRFGTIDDEAKKFFGPVLVLNYGKGERMLKVEISTRQYPNHYEMRSLAGTEVRVMTLPDMFAHKLCAMGERLSPRDIYDVWFFLQNHTEINEEIVLIRTGKSVSEYTAWCAEQVHMSSPKLLMQGLGEVLNDTKTKNFVKNKLIAETSSALELFSSFPLISKQ
;
A
#
# COMPACT_ATOMS: atom_id res chain seq x y z
N MET A 1 18.14 -2.08 9.80
CA MET A 1 17.32 -0.89 9.47
C MET A 1 16.82 -0.23 10.74
N ASP A 2 17.13 1.04 10.92
CA ASP A 2 16.49 1.89 11.94
C ASP A 2 15.10 2.31 11.46
N LYS A 3 14.04 1.73 12.05
CA LYS A 3 12.64 2.00 11.67
C LYS A 3 12.22 3.45 11.92
N ASN A 4 12.73 4.09 12.99
CA ASN A 4 12.38 5.46 13.33
C ASN A 4 12.99 6.44 12.32
N LYS A 5 14.26 6.25 11.98
CA LYS A 5 14.95 7.02 10.95
C LYS A 5 14.29 6.86 9.59
N HIS A 6 13.94 5.63 9.19
CA HIS A 6 13.25 5.36 7.94
C HIS A 6 11.89 6.05 7.87
N LYS A 7 11.09 5.93 8.95
CA LYS A 7 9.78 6.59 9.08
C LYS A 7 9.91 8.12 8.99
N LEU A 8 10.93 8.70 9.63
CA LEU A 8 11.19 10.14 9.56
C LEU A 8 11.48 10.59 8.13
N TYR A 9 12.34 9.88 7.41
CA TYR A 9 12.66 10.22 6.01
C TYR A 9 11.42 10.09 5.10
N MET A 10 10.62 9.03 5.25
CA MET A 10 9.35 8.89 4.52
C MET A 10 8.43 10.09 4.78
N ALA A 11 8.27 10.51 6.03
CA ALA A 11 7.41 11.64 6.40
C ALA A 11 7.94 12.97 5.84
N GLN A 12 9.25 13.20 5.88
CA GLN A 12 9.86 14.41 5.32
C GLN A 12 9.73 14.47 3.79
N ILE A 13 10.00 13.36 3.10
CA ILE A 13 9.85 13.27 1.64
C ILE A 13 8.39 13.50 1.25
N LEU A 14 7.44 12.85 1.94
CA LEU A 14 6.02 13.03 1.72
C LEU A 14 5.59 14.49 1.90
N SER A 15 6.08 15.14 2.96
CA SER A 15 5.82 16.56 3.20
C SER A 15 6.37 17.46 2.09
N LEU A 16 7.57 17.19 1.57
CA LEU A 16 8.14 17.97 0.48
C LEU A 16 7.37 17.78 -0.83
N ILE A 17 6.93 16.57 -1.13
CA ILE A 17 6.11 16.26 -2.31
C ILE A 17 4.78 17.03 -2.24
N PHE A 18 4.08 17.02 -1.11
CA PHE A 18 2.78 17.68 -0.98
C PHE A 18 2.86 19.20 -0.70
N LYS A 19 4.04 19.74 -0.42
CA LYS A 19 4.30 21.19 -0.42
C LYS A 19 4.75 21.75 -1.77
N ASP A 20 5.14 20.90 -2.70
CA ASP A 20 5.46 21.31 -4.06
C ASP A 20 4.17 21.62 -4.83
N LYS A 21 4.09 22.85 -5.37
CA LYS A 21 2.89 23.39 -6.05
C LYS A 21 2.51 22.62 -7.33
N ASP A 22 3.46 21.95 -7.97
CA ASP A 22 3.24 21.24 -9.22
C ASP A 22 2.96 19.73 -8.97
N LEU A 23 3.48 19.16 -7.85
CA LEU A 23 3.26 17.76 -7.47
C LEU A 23 1.97 17.56 -6.68
N CYS A 24 1.66 18.44 -5.73
CA CYS A 24 0.49 18.35 -4.85
C CYS A 24 -0.85 18.16 -5.60
N PRO A 25 -1.14 18.89 -6.71
CA PRO A 25 -2.42 18.73 -7.39
C PRO A 25 -2.58 17.42 -8.16
N ILE A 26 -1.47 16.76 -8.51
CA ILE A 26 -1.48 15.62 -9.44
C ILE A 26 -0.98 14.30 -8.84
N LEU A 27 -0.54 14.28 -7.59
CA LEU A 27 -0.17 13.06 -6.88
C LEU A 27 -1.19 12.71 -5.80
N ALA A 28 -1.43 11.42 -5.62
CA ALA A 28 -2.20 10.88 -4.51
C ALA A 28 -1.45 9.72 -3.87
N PHE A 29 -1.29 9.78 -2.55
CA PHE A 29 -0.56 8.80 -1.75
C PHE A 29 -1.42 7.57 -1.47
N LYS A 30 -0.82 6.38 -1.53
CA LYS A 30 -1.50 5.10 -1.33
C LYS A 30 -0.61 4.05 -0.68
N GLY A 31 -1.11 2.83 -0.61
CA GLY A 31 -0.32 1.66 -0.24
C GLY A 31 -0.13 1.47 1.26
N GLY A 32 0.76 0.55 1.62
CA GLY A 32 0.97 0.14 3.02
C GLY A 32 1.47 1.25 3.93
N THR A 33 2.24 2.20 3.40
CA THR A 33 2.74 3.33 4.21
C THR A 33 1.63 4.35 4.48
N SER A 34 0.69 4.53 3.56
CA SER A 34 -0.52 5.31 3.81
C SER A 34 -1.36 4.70 4.94
N LEU A 35 -1.57 3.38 4.92
CA LEU A 35 -2.26 2.67 6.00
C LEU A 35 -1.52 2.81 7.34
N MET A 36 -0.19 2.75 7.34
CA MET A 36 0.63 2.90 8.55
C MET A 36 0.58 4.33 9.13
N PHE A 37 0.58 5.36 8.28
CA PHE A 37 0.58 6.76 8.76
C PHE A 37 -0.79 7.23 9.21
N PHE A 38 -1.87 6.84 8.52
CA PHE A 38 -3.19 7.44 8.68
C PHE A 38 -4.25 6.51 9.28
N HIS A 39 -4.01 5.17 9.30
CA HIS A 39 -5.03 4.20 9.65
C HIS A 39 -4.56 3.13 10.67
N ASN A 40 -3.43 3.39 11.35
CA ASN A 40 -2.90 2.52 12.42
C ASN A 40 -2.60 1.07 12.01
N LEU A 41 -2.18 0.85 10.76
CA LEU A 41 -1.73 -0.48 10.34
C LEU A 41 -0.56 -0.94 11.22
N ASN A 42 -0.73 -2.04 11.95
CA ASN A 42 0.26 -2.56 12.90
C ASN A 42 1.35 -3.43 12.24
N ARG A 43 1.84 -3.02 11.11
CA ARG A 43 3.09 -3.48 10.50
C ARG A 43 3.85 -2.32 9.91
N PHE A 44 5.17 -2.41 9.90
CA PHE A 44 5.99 -1.41 9.26
C PHE A 44 5.87 -1.50 7.73
N SER A 45 5.83 -0.35 7.07
CA SER A 45 5.91 -0.24 5.61
C SER A 45 7.12 0.61 5.22
N THR A 46 7.73 0.29 4.08
CA THR A 46 9.07 0.81 3.73
C THR A 46 9.11 1.62 2.45
N ASP A 47 8.01 1.64 1.71
CA ASP A 47 7.96 2.22 0.37
C ASP A 47 6.96 3.39 0.35
N LEU A 48 7.14 4.36 -0.53
CA LEU A 48 6.19 5.43 -0.81
C LEU A 48 5.55 5.18 -2.17
N ASP A 49 4.25 4.91 -2.17
CA ASP A 49 3.50 4.59 -3.37
C ASP A 49 2.51 5.70 -3.70
N PHE A 50 2.49 6.15 -4.95
CA PHE A 50 1.61 7.22 -5.43
C PHE A 50 0.82 6.79 -6.66
N ASN A 51 -0.35 7.39 -6.85
CA ASN A 51 -1.02 7.48 -8.14
C ASN A 51 -0.70 8.84 -8.77
N LEU A 52 -0.39 8.83 -10.06
CA LEU A 52 -0.32 10.02 -10.89
C LEU A 52 -1.70 10.26 -11.51
N LEU A 53 -2.31 11.42 -11.19
CA LEU A 53 -3.67 11.75 -11.62
C LEU A 53 -3.71 12.35 -13.03
N ASP A 54 -2.59 12.89 -13.51
CA ASP A 54 -2.40 13.44 -14.84
C ASP A 54 -1.20 12.77 -15.50
N ALA A 55 -1.46 11.77 -16.34
CA ALA A 55 -0.42 10.95 -16.96
C ALA A 55 0.53 11.75 -17.88
N ASP A 56 0.07 12.87 -18.44
CA ASP A 56 0.88 13.73 -19.32
C ASP A 56 2.02 14.44 -18.58
N LYS A 57 1.94 14.48 -17.25
CA LYS A 57 2.95 15.12 -16.39
C LYS A 57 4.04 14.17 -15.88
N ILE A 58 4.13 12.94 -16.40
CA ILE A 58 5.01 11.91 -15.86
C ILE A 58 6.49 12.32 -15.83
N ASP A 59 6.98 12.98 -16.86
CA ASP A 59 8.40 13.40 -16.91
C ASP A 59 8.69 14.52 -15.90
N MET A 60 7.82 15.50 -15.78
CA MET A 60 7.94 16.56 -14.78
C MET A 60 7.88 16.00 -13.36
N VAL A 61 6.98 15.04 -13.11
CA VAL A 61 6.86 14.39 -11.81
C VAL A 61 8.09 13.56 -11.48
N TYR A 62 8.63 12.82 -12.46
CA TYR A 62 9.88 12.08 -12.29
C TYR A 62 11.04 13.00 -11.91
N ASP A 63 11.26 14.09 -12.66
CA ASP A 63 12.36 15.01 -12.42
C ASP A 63 12.26 15.69 -11.05
N LYS A 64 11.07 16.13 -10.66
CA LYS A 64 10.83 16.76 -9.35
C LYS A 64 10.95 15.78 -8.19
N ALA A 65 10.39 14.57 -8.32
CA ALA A 65 10.53 13.54 -7.31
C ALA A 65 12.00 13.17 -7.10
N ARG A 66 12.75 13.00 -8.19
CA ARG A 66 14.20 12.76 -8.17
C ARG A 66 14.96 13.89 -7.46
N ALA A 67 14.66 15.14 -7.79
CA ALA A 67 15.27 16.31 -7.15
C ALA A 67 14.97 16.40 -5.65
N ILE A 68 13.77 16.02 -5.21
CA ILE A 68 13.43 15.93 -3.78
C ILE A 68 14.24 14.82 -3.11
N LEU A 69 14.28 13.62 -3.69
CA LEU A 69 14.95 12.46 -3.10
C LEU A 69 16.45 12.66 -2.97
N THR A 70 17.12 13.29 -3.94
CA THR A 70 18.56 13.57 -3.90
C THR A 70 18.98 14.51 -2.75
N ARG A 71 18.06 15.20 -2.10
CA ARG A 71 18.31 15.96 -0.86
C ARG A 71 18.54 15.08 0.36
N PHE A 72 18.17 13.81 0.30
CA PHE A 72 18.25 12.83 1.41
C PHE A 72 19.37 11.81 1.22
N GLY A 73 19.90 11.67 0.01
CA GLY A 73 20.94 10.68 -0.30
C GLY A 73 21.17 10.52 -1.79
N THR A 74 21.65 9.35 -2.19
CA THR A 74 21.89 8.98 -3.59
C THR A 74 20.73 8.17 -4.16
N ILE A 75 20.47 8.31 -5.45
CA ILE A 75 19.56 7.41 -6.17
C ILE A 75 20.43 6.26 -6.69
N ASP A 76 20.26 5.07 -6.09
CA ASP A 76 21.05 3.89 -6.43
C ASP A 76 20.44 3.08 -7.57
N ASP A 77 19.11 3.19 -7.77
CA ASP A 77 18.39 2.55 -8.88
C ASP A 77 17.21 3.43 -9.30
N GLU A 78 17.01 3.55 -10.60
CA GLU A 78 15.89 4.29 -11.17
C GLU A 78 15.43 3.65 -12.49
N ALA A 79 14.13 3.56 -12.70
CA ALA A 79 13.57 3.00 -13.92
C ALA A 79 12.24 3.67 -14.27
N LYS A 80 12.07 4.04 -15.53
CA LYS A 80 10.77 4.39 -16.12
C LYS A 80 10.13 3.10 -16.63
N LYS A 81 9.29 2.47 -15.77
CA LYS A 81 8.57 1.22 -16.11
C LYS A 81 7.30 1.53 -16.88
N PHE A 82 6.69 0.50 -17.46
CA PHE A 82 5.44 0.63 -18.23
C PHE A 82 4.32 1.35 -17.45
N PHE A 83 4.22 1.08 -16.14
CA PHE A 83 3.22 1.71 -15.27
C PHE A 83 3.76 2.88 -14.45
N GLY A 84 4.84 3.51 -14.91
CA GLY A 84 5.39 4.71 -14.30
C GLY A 84 6.74 4.52 -13.63
N PRO A 85 7.34 5.60 -13.14
CA PRO A 85 8.70 5.59 -12.61
C PRO A 85 8.79 4.94 -11.23
N VAL A 86 9.95 4.34 -11.01
CA VAL A 86 10.41 3.84 -9.70
C VAL A 86 11.77 4.48 -9.43
N LEU A 87 11.94 5.03 -8.24
CA LEU A 87 13.19 5.61 -7.73
C LEU A 87 13.56 4.91 -6.43
N VAL A 88 14.83 4.53 -6.27
CA VAL A 88 15.35 3.85 -5.09
C VAL A 88 16.41 4.72 -4.42
N LEU A 89 16.04 5.29 -3.28
CA LEU A 89 16.90 6.16 -2.49
C LEU A 89 17.74 5.36 -1.51
N ASN A 90 19.05 5.58 -1.55
CA ASN A 90 20.02 5.17 -0.54
C ASN A 90 20.38 6.38 0.33
N TYR A 91 19.97 6.35 1.59
CA TYR A 91 20.21 7.44 2.54
C TYR A 91 21.21 7.08 3.65
N GLY A 92 21.96 5.97 3.50
CA GLY A 92 23.03 5.61 4.40
C GLY A 92 23.46 4.15 4.35
N LYS A 93 24.73 3.91 4.63
CA LYS A 93 25.31 2.56 4.63
C LYS A 93 24.66 1.67 5.70
N GLY A 94 24.21 0.50 5.29
CA GLY A 94 23.54 -0.48 6.17
C GLY A 94 22.07 -0.19 6.45
N GLU A 95 21.54 0.89 5.93
CA GLU A 95 20.10 1.19 5.98
C GLU A 95 19.34 0.50 4.85
N ARG A 96 18.05 0.29 5.05
CA ARG A 96 17.18 -0.20 3.98
C ARG A 96 16.92 0.93 2.99
N MET A 97 17.08 0.65 1.71
CA MET A 97 16.74 1.60 0.65
C MET A 97 15.25 1.93 0.70
N LEU A 98 14.91 3.18 0.39
CA LEU A 98 13.54 3.67 0.31
C LEU A 98 13.11 3.72 -1.15
N LYS A 99 12.11 2.90 -1.50
CA LYS A 99 11.54 2.89 -2.85
C LYS A 99 10.40 3.91 -2.92
N VAL A 100 10.39 4.72 -3.96
CA VAL A 100 9.30 5.60 -4.36
C VAL A 100 8.76 5.12 -5.70
N GLU A 101 7.48 4.79 -5.75
CA GLU A 101 6.80 4.31 -6.95
C GLU A 101 5.64 5.24 -7.29
N ILE A 102 5.58 5.69 -8.55
CA ILE A 102 4.54 6.58 -9.05
C ILE A 102 3.83 5.85 -10.17
N SER A 103 2.58 5.44 -9.92
CA SER A 103 1.79 4.63 -10.85
C SER A 103 0.91 5.50 -11.74
N THR A 104 0.96 5.22 -13.04
CA THR A 104 0.09 5.83 -14.06
C THR A 104 -1.18 5.02 -14.31
N ARG A 105 -1.40 3.91 -13.59
CA ARG A 105 -2.61 3.10 -13.74
C ARG A 105 -3.83 3.91 -13.31
N GLN A 106 -4.83 3.97 -14.18
CA GLN A 106 -6.09 4.65 -13.92
C GLN A 106 -7.17 3.65 -13.53
N TYR A 107 -7.81 3.91 -12.41
CA TYR A 107 -8.99 3.21 -11.91
C TYR A 107 -9.96 4.27 -11.36
N PRO A 108 -11.25 3.97 -11.14
CA PRO A 108 -12.18 4.90 -10.51
C PRO A 108 -11.87 5.06 -9.02
N ASN A 109 -10.72 5.69 -8.75
CA ASN A 109 -10.22 5.87 -7.39
C ASN A 109 -10.77 7.17 -6.78
N HIS A 110 -11.08 7.10 -5.48
CA HIS A 110 -11.48 8.23 -4.65
C HIS A 110 -10.33 8.62 -3.71
N TYR A 111 -10.27 9.89 -3.39
CA TYR A 111 -9.21 10.46 -2.57
C TYR A 111 -9.79 11.40 -1.52
N GLU A 112 -9.13 11.47 -0.38
CA GLU A 112 -9.44 12.38 0.72
C GLU A 112 -8.20 13.13 1.16
N MET A 113 -8.38 14.26 1.86
CA MET A 113 -7.27 15.01 2.45
C MET A 113 -7.05 14.57 3.88
N ARG A 114 -5.79 14.27 4.21
CA ARG A 114 -5.35 13.87 5.55
C ARG A 114 -4.15 14.71 5.97
N SER A 115 -4.09 15.10 7.24
CA SER A 115 -2.97 15.89 7.76
C SER A 115 -1.86 15.00 8.32
N LEU A 116 -0.61 15.24 7.89
CA LEU A 116 0.60 14.61 8.42
C LEU A 116 1.56 15.71 8.88
N ALA A 117 1.73 15.87 10.18
CA ALA A 117 2.63 16.87 10.77
C ALA A 117 2.47 18.28 10.16
N GLY A 118 1.21 18.73 9.98
CA GLY A 118 0.89 20.03 9.42
C GLY A 118 0.97 20.14 7.90
N THR A 119 1.15 19.01 7.19
CA THR A 119 1.08 18.96 5.72
C THR A 119 -0.18 18.22 5.31
N GLU A 120 -1.00 18.85 4.46
CA GLU A 120 -2.16 18.21 3.85
C GLU A 120 -1.71 17.26 2.73
N VAL A 121 -2.11 15.99 2.85
CA VAL A 121 -1.73 14.90 1.94
C VAL A 121 -2.99 14.34 1.30
N ARG A 122 -3.05 14.30 -0.03
CA ARG A 122 -4.11 13.59 -0.73
C ARG A 122 -3.85 12.10 -0.64
N VAL A 123 -4.79 11.37 -0.05
CA VAL A 123 -4.68 9.94 0.25
C VAL A 123 -5.81 9.19 -0.43
N MET A 124 -5.53 8.01 -0.99
CA MET A 124 -6.57 7.11 -1.49
C MET A 124 -7.49 6.67 -0.35
N THR A 125 -8.81 6.59 -0.58
CA THR A 125 -9.78 6.16 0.42
C THR A 125 -9.59 4.70 0.84
N LEU A 126 -10.06 4.35 2.04
CA LEU A 126 -9.94 2.97 2.53
C LEU A 126 -10.67 1.94 1.65
N PRO A 127 -11.91 2.19 1.14
CA PRO A 127 -12.58 1.25 0.25
C PRO A 127 -11.79 0.94 -1.02
N ASP A 128 -11.16 1.94 -1.61
CA ASP A 128 -10.33 1.77 -2.81
C ASP A 128 -9.03 1.04 -2.49
N MET A 129 -8.37 1.39 -1.38
CA MET A 129 -7.16 0.68 -0.93
C MET A 129 -7.46 -0.79 -0.63
N PHE A 130 -8.61 -1.09 -0.03
CA PHE A 130 -9.03 -2.47 0.23
C PHE A 130 -9.23 -3.23 -1.09
N ALA A 131 -9.97 -2.67 -2.05
CA ALA A 131 -10.17 -3.28 -3.37
C ALA A 131 -8.83 -3.57 -4.07
N HIS A 132 -7.91 -2.61 -4.09
CA HIS A 132 -6.58 -2.81 -4.65
C HIS A 132 -5.75 -3.87 -3.93
N LYS A 133 -5.84 -3.95 -2.59
CA LYS A 133 -5.13 -4.94 -1.79
C LYS A 133 -5.70 -6.34 -1.94
N LEU A 134 -7.03 -6.47 -2.02
CA LEU A 134 -7.69 -7.74 -2.29
C LEU A 134 -7.27 -8.29 -3.67
N CYS A 135 -7.29 -7.45 -4.71
CA CYS A 135 -6.85 -7.86 -6.04
C CYS A 135 -5.36 -8.24 -6.07
N ALA A 136 -4.49 -7.43 -5.45
CA ALA A 136 -3.06 -7.73 -5.38
C ALA A 136 -2.76 -9.02 -4.59
N MET A 137 -3.53 -9.30 -3.54
CA MET A 137 -3.43 -10.54 -2.78
C MET A 137 -3.76 -11.75 -3.66
N GLY A 138 -4.84 -11.71 -4.41
CA GLY A 138 -5.18 -12.79 -5.33
C GLY A 138 -4.15 -12.99 -6.45
N GLU A 139 -3.58 -11.91 -6.98
CA GLU A 139 -2.59 -11.96 -8.07
C GLU A 139 -1.26 -12.61 -7.67
N ARG A 140 -0.80 -12.47 -6.42
CA ARG A 140 0.57 -12.83 -6.02
C ARG A 140 0.73 -13.49 -4.64
N LEU A 141 -0.32 -13.60 -3.85
CA LEU A 141 -0.34 -14.17 -2.50
C LEU A 141 0.81 -13.68 -1.59
N SER A 142 1.15 -12.38 -1.72
CA SER A 142 2.21 -11.79 -0.91
C SER A 142 1.81 -11.77 0.57
N PRO A 143 2.68 -12.19 1.50
CA PRO A 143 2.40 -12.14 2.94
C PRO A 143 1.92 -10.78 3.45
N ARG A 144 2.47 -9.69 2.91
CA ARG A 144 2.05 -8.33 3.28
C ARG A 144 0.64 -8.01 2.80
N ASP A 145 0.26 -8.48 1.61
CA ASP A 145 -1.09 -8.23 1.10
C ASP A 145 -2.13 -9.07 1.87
N ILE A 146 -1.80 -10.31 2.27
CA ILE A 146 -2.65 -11.13 3.16
C ILE A 146 -2.87 -10.39 4.50
N TYR A 147 -1.81 -9.85 5.10
CA TYR A 147 -1.90 -9.09 6.35
C TYR A 147 -2.73 -7.81 6.19
N ASP A 148 -2.55 -7.08 5.08
CA ASP A 148 -3.30 -5.86 4.80
C ASP A 148 -4.79 -6.15 4.56
N VAL A 149 -5.12 -7.23 3.84
CA VAL A 149 -6.51 -7.67 3.64
C VAL A 149 -7.14 -8.10 4.97
N TRP A 150 -6.42 -8.87 5.79
CA TRP A 150 -6.87 -9.18 7.15
C TRP A 150 -7.17 -7.91 7.97
N PHE A 151 -6.28 -6.91 7.90
CA PHE A 151 -6.48 -5.62 8.57
C PHE A 151 -7.79 -4.93 8.13
N PHE A 152 -8.09 -4.88 6.84
CA PHE A 152 -9.34 -4.29 6.34
C PHE A 152 -10.57 -5.05 6.83
N LEU A 153 -10.54 -6.38 6.79
CA LEU A 153 -11.64 -7.24 7.25
C LEU A 153 -11.91 -7.07 8.75
N GLN A 154 -10.85 -7.01 9.57
CA GLN A 154 -10.98 -6.79 11.03
C GLN A 154 -11.53 -5.40 11.39
N ASN A 155 -11.33 -4.42 10.54
CA ASN A 155 -11.86 -3.07 10.72
C ASN A 155 -13.22 -2.86 10.04
N HIS A 156 -13.87 -3.92 9.55
CA HIS A 156 -15.15 -3.87 8.85
C HIS A 156 -15.16 -2.79 7.74
N THR A 157 -14.05 -2.70 7.01
CA THR A 157 -13.89 -1.69 5.95
C THR A 157 -14.79 -2.05 4.76
N GLU A 158 -15.49 -1.05 4.24
CA GLU A 158 -16.21 -1.17 2.97
C GLU A 158 -15.24 -1.36 1.81
N ILE A 159 -15.71 -1.97 0.72
CA ILE A 159 -14.90 -2.19 -0.49
C ILE A 159 -15.52 -1.51 -1.70
N ASN A 160 -14.69 -0.94 -2.57
CA ASN A 160 -15.11 -0.44 -3.88
C ASN A 160 -15.24 -1.60 -4.86
N GLU A 161 -16.48 -2.00 -5.15
CA GLU A 161 -16.78 -3.13 -6.03
C GLU A 161 -16.39 -2.89 -7.49
N GLU A 162 -16.47 -1.63 -7.96
CA GLU A 162 -16.14 -1.27 -9.34
C GLU A 162 -14.66 -1.55 -9.64
N ILE A 163 -13.76 -1.22 -8.70
CA ILE A 163 -12.33 -1.52 -8.84
C ILE A 163 -12.09 -3.04 -8.90
N VAL A 164 -12.78 -3.83 -8.06
CA VAL A 164 -12.65 -5.29 -8.09
C VAL A 164 -13.13 -5.84 -9.43
N LEU A 165 -14.29 -5.39 -9.91
CA LEU A 165 -14.87 -5.81 -11.19
C LEU A 165 -13.93 -5.47 -12.37
N ILE A 166 -13.44 -4.24 -12.43
CA ILE A 166 -12.53 -3.81 -13.52
C ILE A 166 -11.22 -4.61 -13.52
N ARG A 167 -10.67 -4.91 -12.34
CA ARG A 167 -9.38 -5.60 -12.24
C ARG A 167 -9.47 -7.10 -12.46
N THR A 168 -10.59 -7.73 -12.10
CA THR A 168 -10.69 -9.19 -12.02
C THR A 168 -11.75 -9.79 -12.94
N GLY A 169 -12.70 -8.99 -13.42
CA GLY A 169 -13.87 -9.45 -14.17
C GLY A 169 -14.88 -10.21 -13.31
N LYS A 170 -14.75 -10.18 -11.97
CA LYS A 170 -15.58 -10.92 -11.02
C LYS A 170 -16.28 -9.97 -10.05
N SER A 171 -17.44 -10.38 -9.54
CA SER A 171 -18.05 -9.68 -8.39
C SER A 171 -17.16 -9.78 -7.15
N VAL A 172 -17.41 -8.92 -6.17
CA VAL A 172 -16.71 -8.94 -4.88
C VAL A 172 -16.89 -10.31 -4.20
N SER A 173 -18.14 -10.83 -4.16
CA SER A 173 -18.44 -12.12 -3.55
C SER A 173 -17.65 -13.28 -4.19
N GLU A 174 -17.69 -13.39 -5.52
CA GLU A 174 -16.98 -14.45 -6.25
C GLU A 174 -15.46 -14.37 -6.07
N TYR A 175 -14.91 -13.14 -6.18
CA TYR A 175 -13.46 -12.97 -6.06
C TYR A 175 -12.96 -13.20 -4.64
N THR A 176 -13.73 -12.76 -3.65
CA THR A 176 -13.39 -12.95 -2.23
C THR A 176 -13.46 -14.42 -1.81
N ALA A 177 -14.47 -15.17 -2.28
CA ALA A 177 -14.57 -16.61 -2.05
C ALA A 177 -13.35 -17.35 -2.63
N TRP A 178 -13.00 -17.05 -3.86
CA TRP A 178 -11.78 -17.60 -4.48
C TRP A 178 -10.50 -17.23 -3.71
N CYS A 179 -10.37 -15.97 -3.26
CA CYS A 179 -9.24 -15.54 -2.44
C CYS A 179 -9.16 -16.32 -1.11
N ALA A 180 -10.29 -16.64 -0.48
CA ALA A 180 -10.32 -17.43 0.76
C ALA A 180 -9.66 -18.80 0.56
N GLU A 181 -9.98 -19.49 -0.53
CA GLU A 181 -9.37 -20.78 -0.88
C GLU A 181 -7.85 -20.64 -1.09
N GLN A 182 -7.40 -19.59 -1.82
CA GLN A 182 -5.98 -19.37 -2.06
C GLN A 182 -5.20 -19.09 -0.77
N VAL A 183 -5.77 -18.28 0.12
CA VAL A 183 -5.17 -17.99 1.44
C VAL A 183 -5.12 -19.25 2.30
N HIS A 184 -6.18 -20.07 2.31
CA HIS A 184 -6.22 -21.31 3.06
C HIS A 184 -5.09 -22.29 2.68
N MET A 185 -4.72 -22.33 1.40
CA MET A 185 -3.62 -23.15 0.88
C MET A 185 -2.22 -22.56 1.15
N SER A 186 -2.12 -21.35 1.70
CA SER A 186 -0.84 -20.68 1.94
C SER A 186 -0.06 -21.31 3.09
N SER A 187 1.28 -21.19 3.04
CA SER A 187 2.17 -21.72 4.07
C SER A 187 2.51 -20.70 5.15
N PRO A 188 2.37 -21.01 6.45
CA PRO A 188 2.82 -20.14 7.55
C PRO A 188 4.30 -19.78 7.48
N LYS A 189 5.15 -20.64 6.92
CA LYS A 189 6.57 -20.39 6.72
C LYS A 189 6.81 -19.21 5.77
N LEU A 190 6.06 -19.15 4.67
CA LEU A 190 6.12 -18.03 3.71
C LEU A 190 5.70 -16.71 4.35
N LEU A 191 4.67 -16.71 5.21
CA LEU A 191 4.23 -15.51 5.90
C LEU A 191 5.35 -14.87 6.72
N MET A 192 6.09 -15.66 7.48
CA MET A 192 7.17 -15.15 8.32
C MET A 192 8.36 -14.63 7.51
N GLN A 193 8.67 -15.21 6.35
CA GLN A 193 9.69 -14.69 5.45
C GLN A 193 9.37 -13.30 4.91
N GLY A 194 8.09 -13.01 4.63
CA GLY A 194 7.65 -11.71 4.10
C GLY A 194 7.31 -10.65 5.16
N LEU A 195 6.90 -11.08 6.37
CA LEU A 195 6.41 -10.19 7.43
C LEU A 195 7.35 -10.06 8.62
N GLY A 196 8.22 -11.05 8.89
CA GLY A 196 9.01 -11.11 10.13
C GLY A 196 9.79 -9.85 10.48
N GLU A 197 10.36 -9.18 9.48
CA GLU A 197 11.14 -7.95 9.67
C GLU A 197 10.28 -6.71 9.91
N VAL A 198 9.05 -6.69 9.38
CA VAL A 198 8.16 -5.53 9.43
C VAL A 198 7.21 -5.54 10.62
N LEU A 199 7.05 -6.67 11.30
CA LEU A 199 6.28 -6.77 12.54
C LEU A 199 7.08 -6.21 13.73
N ASN A 200 6.39 -5.47 14.62
CA ASN A 200 7.04 -4.73 15.68
C ASN A 200 7.19 -5.51 16.98
N ASP A 201 6.28 -6.42 17.28
CA ASP A 201 6.19 -7.09 18.57
C ASP A 201 6.00 -8.62 18.45
N THR A 202 6.34 -9.33 19.51
CA THR A 202 6.26 -10.79 19.57
C THR A 202 4.83 -11.32 19.51
N LYS A 203 3.85 -10.58 20.05
CA LYS A 203 2.43 -10.97 20.03
C LYS A 203 1.91 -11.02 18.60
N THR A 204 2.18 -9.96 17.82
CA THR A 204 1.81 -9.89 16.41
C THR A 204 2.54 -10.95 15.59
N LYS A 205 3.83 -11.22 15.86
CA LYS A 205 4.58 -12.32 15.20
C LYS A 205 3.95 -13.69 15.49
N ASN A 206 3.57 -13.95 16.72
CA ASN A 206 2.91 -15.22 17.10
C ASN A 206 1.52 -15.35 16.44
N PHE A 207 0.76 -14.26 16.37
CA PHE A 207 -0.50 -14.22 15.65
C PHE A 207 -0.32 -14.54 14.17
N VAL A 208 0.61 -13.87 13.49
CA VAL A 208 0.89 -14.10 12.06
C VAL A 208 1.29 -15.55 11.80
N LYS A 209 2.16 -16.11 12.65
CA LYS A 209 2.64 -17.49 12.51
C LYS A 209 1.55 -18.53 12.66
N ASN A 210 0.63 -18.32 13.62
CA ASN A 210 -0.26 -19.40 14.08
C ASN A 210 -1.73 -19.21 13.64
N LYS A 211 -2.16 -17.98 13.35
CA LYS A 211 -3.57 -17.65 13.17
C LYS A 211 -3.92 -16.90 11.90
N LEU A 212 -3.01 -16.08 11.35
CA LEU A 212 -3.32 -15.15 10.26
C LEU A 212 -4.00 -15.84 9.07
N ILE A 213 -3.50 -17.01 8.62
CA ILE A 213 -4.08 -17.74 7.49
C ILE A 213 -5.54 -18.12 7.80
N ALA A 214 -5.75 -18.83 8.91
CA ALA A 214 -7.09 -19.32 9.27
C ALA A 214 -8.08 -18.17 9.48
N GLU A 215 -7.68 -17.12 10.23
CA GLU A 215 -8.54 -15.99 10.47
C GLU A 215 -8.82 -15.18 9.20
N THR A 216 -7.82 -15.00 8.31
CA THR A 216 -8.05 -14.30 7.04
C THR A 216 -8.95 -15.11 6.11
N SER A 217 -8.73 -16.42 5.97
CA SER A 217 -9.57 -17.30 5.15
C SER A 217 -11.02 -17.27 5.63
N SER A 218 -11.26 -17.51 6.93
CA SER A 218 -12.62 -17.48 7.50
C SER A 218 -13.30 -16.12 7.38
N ALA A 219 -12.54 -15.03 7.58
CA ALA A 219 -13.09 -13.68 7.41
C ALA A 219 -13.43 -13.36 5.94
N LEU A 220 -12.64 -13.86 4.98
CA LEU A 220 -12.94 -13.74 3.55
C LEU A 220 -14.18 -14.56 3.16
N GLU A 221 -14.35 -15.78 3.69
CA GLU A 221 -15.55 -16.59 3.48
C GLU A 221 -16.81 -15.88 3.98
N LEU A 222 -16.76 -15.31 5.19
CA LEU A 222 -17.86 -14.52 5.73
C LEU A 222 -18.14 -13.28 4.88
N PHE A 223 -17.09 -12.53 4.51
CA PHE A 223 -17.21 -11.34 3.69
C PHE A 223 -17.75 -11.65 2.29
N SER A 224 -17.44 -12.80 1.70
CA SER A 224 -17.98 -13.21 0.40
C SER A 224 -19.49 -13.41 0.42
N SER A 225 -20.04 -13.82 1.56
CA SER A 225 -21.48 -14.00 1.74
C SER A 225 -22.23 -12.69 2.00
N PHE A 226 -21.56 -11.73 2.66
CA PHE A 226 -22.14 -10.44 3.07
C PHE A 226 -21.11 -9.30 2.88
N PRO A 227 -20.76 -8.96 1.63
CA PRO A 227 -19.77 -7.91 1.39
C PRO A 227 -20.27 -6.52 1.79
N LEU A 228 -19.43 -5.76 2.45
CA LEU A 228 -19.68 -4.37 2.78
C LEU A 228 -19.27 -3.51 1.59
N ILE A 229 -20.21 -3.16 0.72
CA ILE A 229 -19.94 -2.36 -0.48
C ILE A 229 -20.02 -0.88 -0.13
N SER A 230 -19.00 -0.10 -0.55
CA SER A 230 -19.00 1.34 -0.37
C SER A 230 -20.10 1.99 -1.22
N LYS A 231 -20.90 2.83 -0.59
CA LYS A 231 -21.83 3.72 -1.31
C LYS A 231 -21.01 4.90 -1.85
N GLN A 232 -20.96 4.99 -3.15
CA GLN A 232 -20.34 6.11 -3.84
C GLN A 232 -21.25 7.32 -3.81
#